data_93617a58c464e6ebed609ab277f3595b
#
_entry.id   93617a58c464e6ebed609ab277f3595b
#
_cell.length_a   1.000
_cell.length_b   1.000
_cell.length_c   1.000
_cell.angle_alpha   90.00
_cell.angle_beta   90.00
_cell.angle_gamma   90.00
#
_symmetry.space_group_name_H-M   'P 1'
#
loop_
_entity.id
_entity.type
_entity.pdbx_description
1 polymer ?
#
loop_
_entity_poly.entity_id
_entity_poly.type
_entity_poly.pdbx_seq_one_letter_code
_entity_poly.pdbx_strand_id
1 'polypeptide(L)'
;MCIRDRDDVFLQSDGSLRSIRPVRTAPYPGFPTDAQPVLMAALLKSAGSTVFVENIFENRYRHVDELARMGAEVRVAGRVAVVTGREHLHGARVKCTDLRAGAALVIAGLQADGLTRISRIEHIDRGYESIERDLGVLGAHVRRETGT
;
A
#
# COMPACT_ATOMS: atom_id res chain seq x y z
N MET A 1 10.18 5.64 16.60
CA MET A 1 11.35 4.86 17.08
C MET A 1 11.04 3.37 16.88
N CYS A 2 11.95 2.61 16.29
CA CYS A 2 11.79 1.16 16.11
C CYS A 2 12.90 0.46 16.91
N ILE A 3 12.53 -0.42 17.81
CA ILE A 3 13.45 -1.23 18.61
C ILE A 3 13.16 -2.69 18.27
N ARG A 4 14.19 -3.44 17.87
CA ARG A 4 14.11 -4.87 17.62
C ARG A 4 14.85 -5.59 18.75
N ASP A 5 14.12 -6.40 19.50
CA ASP A 5 14.68 -7.41 20.38
C ASP A 5 14.62 -8.78 19.67
N ARG A 6 15.06 -9.87 20.32
CA ARG A 6 15.20 -11.20 19.69
C ARG A 6 13.94 -11.69 19.00
N ASP A 7 12.77 -11.46 19.61
CA ASP A 7 11.49 -12.03 19.17
C ASP A 7 10.43 -10.97 18.90
N ASP A 8 10.67 -9.69 19.27
CA ASP A 8 9.70 -8.61 19.17
C ASP A 8 10.20 -7.42 18.36
N VAL A 9 9.28 -6.74 17.71
CA VAL A 9 9.52 -5.43 17.07
C VAL A 9 8.60 -4.40 17.69
N PHE A 10 9.17 -3.42 18.39
CA PHE A 10 8.41 -2.30 18.91
C PHE A 10 8.47 -1.12 17.94
N LEU A 11 7.32 -0.67 17.49
CA LEU A 11 7.18 0.49 16.61
C LEU A 11 6.33 1.55 17.29
N GLN A 12 6.87 2.75 17.40
CA GLN A 12 6.15 3.92 17.88
C GLN A 12 6.21 5.04 16.84
N SER A 13 5.07 5.62 16.50
CA SER A 13 4.95 6.72 15.56
C SER A 13 4.02 7.80 16.13
N ASP A 14 4.28 9.04 15.79
CA ASP A 14 3.38 10.18 16.02
C ASP A 14 2.32 10.33 14.90
N GLY A 15 2.28 9.39 13.97
CA GLY A 15 1.39 9.42 12.81
C GLY A 15 1.91 10.27 11.64
N SER A 16 3.00 11.02 11.81
CA SER A 16 3.58 11.79 10.72
C SER A 16 4.49 10.91 9.85
N LEU A 17 4.27 10.95 8.55
CA LEU A 17 5.10 10.28 7.56
C LEU A 17 5.81 11.30 6.69
N ARG A 18 7.05 11.04 6.36
CA ARG A 18 7.85 11.85 5.43
C ARG A 18 8.31 11.00 4.25
N SER A 19 8.57 11.68 3.15
CA SER A 19 9.22 11.07 1.99
C SER A 19 10.56 10.44 2.39
N ILE A 20 10.90 9.36 1.73
CA ILE A 20 12.13 8.62 1.96
C ILE A 20 13.05 8.70 0.73
N ARG A 21 14.29 8.25 0.90
CA ARG A 21 15.22 8.12 -0.22
C ARG A 21 14.64 7.22 -1.32
N PRO A 22 15.08 7.37 -2.59
CA PRO A 22 14.59 6.54 -3.68
C PRO A 22 14.66 5.05 -3.35
N VAL A 23 13.55 4.35 -3.54
CA VAL A 23 13.41 2.91 -3.34
C VAL A 23 13.66 2.21 -4.67
N ARG A 24 14.64 1.32 -4.72
CA ARG A 24 14.97 0.52 -5.90
C ARG A 24 14.76 -0.95 -5.58
N THR A 25 13.90 -1.62 -6.32
CA THR A 25 13.76 -3.06 -6.17
C THR A 25 15.00 -3.78 -6.71
N ALA A 26 15.44 -4.79 -5.98
CA ALA A 26 16.60 -5.59 -6.34
C ALA A 26 16.47 -7.00 -5.72
N PRO A 27 17.14 -8.02 -6.30
CA PRO A 27 17.26 -9.31 -5.67
C PRO A 27 17.86 -9.21 -4.26
N TYR A 28 17.58 -10.21 -3.42
CA TYR A 28 18.16 -10.29 -2.08
C TYR A 28 19.69 -10.06 -2.11
N PRO A 29 20.25 -9.23 -1.21
CA PRO A 29 19.64 -8.60 -0.03
C PRO A 29 19.02 -7.20 -0.31
N GLY A 30 18.68 -6.86 -1.55
CA GLY A 30 18.05 -5.59 -1.90
C GLY A 30 16.59 -5.50 -1.48
N PHE A 31 15.96 -4.38 -1.82
CA PHE A 31 14.54 -4.16 -1.48
C PHE A 31 13.63 -5.06 -2.35
N PRO A 32 12.77 -5.91 -1.73
CA PRO A 32 11.96 -6.86 -2.48
C PRO A 32 10.84 -6.17 -3.26
N THR A 33 10.65 -6.59 -4.51
CA THR A 33 9.57 -6.08 -5.38
C THR A 33 8.18 -6.30 -4.78
N ASP A 34 7.99 -7.35 -3.99
CA ASP A 34 6.71 -7.65 -3.35
C ASP A 34 6.32 -6.66 -2.24
N ALA A 35 7.28 -6.00 -1.62
CA ALA A 35 7.03 -4.96 -0.64
C ALA A 35 6.80 -3.57 -1.26
N GLN A 36 7.14 -3.39 -2.54
CA GLN A 36 7.08 -2.09 -3.21
C GLN A 36 5.67 -1.50 -3.25
N PRO A 37 4.58 -2.23 -3.65
CA PRO A 37 3.24 -1.65 -3.70
C PRO A 37 2.70 -1.26 -2.32
N VAL A 38 2.99 -2.06 -1.30
CA VAL A 38 2.57 -1.82 0.08
C VAL A 38 3.26 -0.58 0.66
N LEU A 39 4.58 -0.46 0.45
CA LEU A 39 5.33 0.72 0.89
C LEU A 39 4.88 1.97 0.12
N MET A 40 4.63 1.86 -1.18
CA MET A 40 4.07 2.96 -1.99
C MET A 40 2.73 3.45 -1.40
N ALA A 41 1.82 2.53 -1.08
CA ALA A 41 0.54 2.87 -0.49
C ALA A 41 0.69 3.53 0.89
N ALA A 42 1.61 3.06 1.73
CA ALA A 42 1.88 3.67 3.03
C ALA A 42 2.37 5.12 2.93
N LEU A 43 3.03 5.49 1.83
CA LEU A 43 3.60 6.82 1.62
C LEU A 43 2.65 7.80 0.90
N LEU A 44 1.42 7.41 0.58
CA LEU A 44 0.46 8.28 -0.12
C LEU A 44 0.07 9.54 0.65
N LYS A 45 0.24 9.55 1.97
CA LYS A 45 0.01 10.71 2.84
C LYS A 45 1.31 11.25 3.45
N SER A 46 2.47 10.85 2.96
CA SER A 46 3.75 11.36 3.46
C SER A 46 4.01 12.80 3.03
N ALA A 47 4.67 13.59 3.86
CA ALA A 47 5.13 14.91 3.45
C ALA A 47 6.29 14.77 2.44
N GLY A 48 6.12 15.36 1.25
CA GLY A 48 7.10 15.33 0.16
C GLY A 48 6.85 14.24 -0.88
N SER A 49 7.86 13.94 -1.68
CA SER A 49 7.77 12.96 -2.77
C SER A 49 8.81 11.86 -2.61
N THR A 50 8.40 10.62 -2.92
CA THR A 50 9.28 9.46 -2.94
C THR A 50 9.34 8.86 -4.34
N VAL A 51 10.53 8.51 -4.78
CA VAL A 51 10.78 7.86 -6.07
C VAL A 51 10.90 6.36 -5.89
N PHE A 52 10.16 5.60 -6.68
CA PHE A 52 10.27 4.15 -6.78
C PHE A 52 10.84 3.77 -8.14
N VAL A 53 11.79 2.85 -8.15
CA VAL A 53 12.36 2.28 -9.38
C VAL A 53 12.18 0.77 -9.34
N GLU A 54 11.35 0.25 -10.23
CA GLU A 54 11.07 -1.18 -10.33
C GLU A 54 12.00 -1.84 -11.34
N ASN A 55 12.94 -2.64 -10.84
CA ASN A 55 13.95 -3.29 -11.67
C ASN A 55 13.66 -4.77 -11.95
N ILE A 56 12.69 -5.37 -11.24
CA ILE A 56 12.41 -6.80 -11.30
C ILE A 56 11.30 -7.12 -12.31
N PHE A 57 10.17 -6.37 -12.25
CA PHE A 57 9.02 -6.59 -13.12
C PHE A 57 8.70 -5.38 -13.99
N GLU A 58 8.23 -5.64 -15.21
CA GLU A 58 7.93 -4.57 -16.17
C GLU A 58 6.60 -3.84 -15.90
N ASN A 59 5.57 -4.55 -15.42
CA ASN A 59 4.22 -4.02 -15.24
C ASN A 59 3.77 -4.02 -13.78
N ARG A 60 4.64 -3.57 -12.86
CA ARG A 60 4.34 -3.61 -11.41
C ARG A 60 3.38 -2.52 -10.93
N TYR A 61 3.18 -1.45 -11.70
CA TYR A 61 2.42 -0.27 -11.29
C TYR A 61 0.93 -0.29 -11.67
N ARG A 62 0.35 -1.46 -11.96
CA ARG A 62 -1.07 -1.60 -12.33
C ARG A 62 -2.05 -1.08 -11.28
N HIS A 63 -1.67 -1.10 -10.02
CA HIS A 63 -2.47 -0.60 -8.90
C HIS A 63 -2.54 0.93 -8.84
N VAL A 64 -1.67 1.64 -9.54
CA VAL A 64 -1.60 3.11 -9.51
C VAL A 64 -2.89 3.74 -10.03
N ASP A 65 -3.50 3.19 -11.06
CA ASP A 65 -4.78 3.69 -11.59
C ASP A 65 -5.90 3.60 -10.54
N GLU A 66 -5.89 2.53 -9.74
CA GLU A 66 -6.86 2.35 -8.67
C GLU A 66 -6.56 3.28 -7.48
N LEU A 67 -5.29 3.52 -7.16
CA LEU A 67 -4.90 4.51 -6.16
C LEU A 67 -5.27 5.94 -6.59
N ALA A 68 -5.16 6.26 -7.87
CA ALA A 68 -5.57 7.55 -8.42
C ALA A 68 -7.08 7.81 -8.22
N ARG A 69 -7.92 6.77 -8.26
CA ARG A 69 -9.36 6.87 -7.94
C ARG A 69 -9.62 7.29 -6.49
N MET A 70 -8.66 7.08 -5.61
CA MET A 70 -8.71 7.48 -4.20
C MET A 70 -8.08 8.86 -3.95
N GLY A 71 -7.69 9.57 -5.02
CA GLY A 71 -7.06 10.89 -4.94
C GLY A 71 -5.55 10.86 -4.72
N ALA A 72 -4.91 9.68 -4.85
CA ALA A 72 -3.46 9.58 -4.78
C ALA A 72 -2.79 10.25 -5.97
N GLU A 73 -1.66 10.92 -5.72
CA GLU A 73 -0.82 11.49 -6.76
C GLU A 73 0.41 10.61 -7.00
N VAL A 74 0.33 9.79 -8.04
CA VAL A 74 1.42 8.92 -8.47
C VAL A 74 1.63 9.10 -9.97
N ARG A 75 2.85 9.47 -10.37
CA ARG A 75 3.24 9.59 -11.77
C ARG A 75 4.15 8.44 -12.15
N VAL A 76 3.80 7.72 -13.20
CA VAL A 76 4.56 6.57 -13.69
C VAL A 76 5.15 6.87 -15.06
N ALA A 77 6.43 6.59 -15.22
CA ALA A 77 7.15 6.63 -16.49
C ALA A 77 8.06 5.40 -16.60
N GLY A 78 7.63 4.42 -17.40
CA GLY A 78 8.35 3.15 -17.53
C GLY A 78 8.50 2.42 -16.18
N ARG A 79 9.73 2.26 -15.73
CA ARG A 79 10.07 1.59 -14.46
C ARG A 79 10.13 2.53 -13.26
N VAL A 80 9.85 3.80 -13.46
CA VAL A 80 9.93 4.81 -12.40
C VAL A 80 8.54 5.28 -12.04
N ALA A 81 8.24 5.34 -10.74
CA ALA A 81 7.06 5.97 -10.20
C ALA A 81 7.46 7.03 -9.17
N VAL A 82 6.80 8.18 -9.20
CA VAL A 82 6.95 9.24 -8.21
C VAL A 82 5.65 9.38 -7.46
N VAL A 83 5.69 9.12 -6.17
CA VAL A 83 4.57 9.31 -5.25
C VAL A 83 4.73 10.67 -4.60
N THR A 84 3.76 11.54 -4.77
CA THR A 84 3.67 12.81 -4.04
C THR A 84 2.60 12.68 -2.98
N GLY A 85 2.97 12.84 -1.72
CA GLY A 85 2.03 12.71 -0.61
C GLY A 85 0.91 13.73 -0.67
N ARG A 86 -0.29 13.30 -0.31
CA ARG A 86 -1.50 14.14 -0.28
C ARG A 86 -2.01 14.21 1.15
N GLU A 87 -2.53 15.35 1.54
CA GLU A 87 -3.14 15.53 2.86
C GLU A 87 -4.37 14.63 3.03
N HIS A 88 -5.19 14.54 2.00
CA HIS A 88 -6.43 13.77 1.99
C HIS A 88 -6.47 12.76 0.85
N LEU A 89 -6.88 11.55 1.20
CA LEU A 89 -7.35 10.52 0.28
C LEU A 89 -8.82 10.30 0.56
N HIS A 90 -9.61 9.92 -0.45
CA HIS A 90 -11.03 9.64 -0.27
C HIS A 90 -11.37 8.20 -0.60
N GLY A 91 -12.40 7.69 0.06
CA GLY A 91 -12.93 6.36 -0.20
C GLY A 91 -13.46 6.23 -1.62
N ALA A 92 -13.19 5.08 -2.24
CA ALA A 92 -13.59 4.80 -3.63
C ALA A 92 -13.92 3.33 -3.83
N ARG A 93 -14.57 3.03 -4.98
CA ARG A 93 -14.71 1.66 -5.47
C ARG A 93 -13.51 1.32 -6.33
N VAL A 94 -12.70 0.38 -5.88
CA VAL A 94 -11.45 -0.04 -6.53
C VAL A 94 -11.43 -1.55 -6.77
N LYS A 95 -10.60 -1.99 -7.71
CA LYS A 95 -10.47 -3.40 -8.08
C LYS A 95 -9.08 -3.92 -7.73
N CYS A 96 -9.02 -5.05 -7.06
CA CYS A 96 -7.77 -5.76 -6.87
C CYS A 96 -7.32 -6.39 -8.22
N THR A 97 -6.09 -6.11 -8.64
CA THR A 97 -5.51 -6.63 -9.90
C THR A 97 -4.60 -7.83 -9.66
N ASP A 98 -3.99 -7.90 -8.51
CA ASP A 98 -3.14 -8.99 -8.04
C ASP A 98 -3.00 -8.93 -6.52
N LEU A 99 -2.31 -9.91 -5.93
CA LEU A 99 -2.14 -10.04 -4.49
C LEU A 99 -1.49 -8.80 -3.85
N ARG A 100 -0.42 -8.29 -4.44
CA ARG A 100 0.36 -7.16 -3.85
C ARG A 100 -0.37 -5.82 -4.06
N ALA A 101 -1.00 -5.67 -5.21
CA ALA A 101 -1.89 -4.55 -5.48
C ALA A 101 -3.07 -4.54 -4.51
N GLY A 102 -3.69 -5.70 -4.24
CA GLY A 102 -4.78 -5.81 -3.27
C GLY A 102 -4.38 -5.35 -1.87
N ALA A 103 -3.23 -5.81 -1.37
CA ALA A 103 -2.71 -5.35 -0.09
C ALA A 103 -2.44 -3.83 -0.07
N ALA A 104 -1.89 -3.28 -1.14
CA ALA A 104 -1.67 -1.84 -1.28
C ALA A 104 -2.99 -1.05 -1.23
N LEU A 105 -4.05 -1.53 -1.89
CA LEU A 105 -5.37 -0.90 -1.86
C LEU A 105 -6.01 -0.95 -0.47
N VAL A 106 -5.81 -2.03 0.28
CA VAL A 106 -6.25 -2.12 1.68
C VAL A 106 -5.56 -1.05 2.52
N ILE A 107 -4.23 -0.93 2.41
CA ILE A 107 -3.44 0.09 3.14
C ILE A 107 -3.86 1.52 2.75
N ALA A 108 -4.10 1.77 1.47
CA ALA A 108 -4.62 3.06 1.01
C ALA A 108 -6.02 3.34 1.59
N GLY A 109 -6.90 2.32 1.61
CA GLY A 109 -8.24 2.42 2.19
C GLY A 109 -8.25 2.77 3.66
N LEU A 110 -7.28 2.26 4.44
CA LEU A 110 -7.12 2.59 5.87
C LEU A 110 -6.71 4.05 6.10
N GLN A 111 -6.15 4.72 5.11
CA GLN A 111 -5.72 6.11 5.17
C GLN A 111 -6.76 7.08 4.59
N ALA A 112 -7.75 6.56 3.86
CA ALA A 112 -8.73 7.36 3.13
C ALA A 112 -9.92 7.76 4.01
N ASP A 113 -10.44 8.96 3.78
CA ASP A 113 -11.67 9.43 4.39
C ASP A 113 -12.88 8.79 3.70
N GLY A 114 -13.83 8.28 4.48
CA GLY A 114 -15.04 7.63 3.98
C GLY A 114 -14.87 6.14 3.72
N LEU A 115 -15.71 5.58 2.85
CA LEU A 115 -15.78 4.14 2.59
C LEU A 115 -15.03 3.74 1.32
N THR A 116 -14.05 2.87 1.47
CA THR A 116 -13.39 2.20 0.33
C THR A 116 -13.97 0.81 0.16
N ARG A 117 -14.41 0.48 -1.07
CA ARG A 117 -14.84 -0.87 -1.44
C ARG A 117 -13.85 -1.48 -2.42
N ILE A 118 -13.29 -2.62 -2.02
CA ILE A 118 -12.33 -3.38 -2.84
C ILE A 118 -13.04 -4.61 -3.38
N SER A 119 -13.10 -4.74 -4.70
CA SER A 119 -13.64 -5.90 -5.39
C SER A 119 -12.52 -6.83 -5.89
N ARG A 120 -12.88 -8.06 -6.29
CA ARG A 120 -11.95 -9.10 -6.73
C ARG A 120 -10.96 -9.52 -5.64
N ILE A 121 -11.47 -9.66 -4.43
CA ILE A 121 -10.67 -9.98 -3.24
C ILE A 121 -10.10 -11.40 -3.24
N GLU A 122 -10.52 -12.26 -4.17
CA GLU A 122 -9.92 -13.57 -4.41
C GLU A 122 -8.40 -13.51 -4.65
N HIS A 123 -7.91 -12.37 -5.11
CA HIS A 123 -6.46 -12.14 -5.24
C HIS A 123 -5.78 -11.94 -3.88
N ILE A 124 -6.46 -11.28 -2.93
CA ILE A 124 -5.96 -11.06 -1.56
C ILE A 124 -5.95 -12.40 -0.81
N ASP A 125 -7.00 -13.19 -0.95
CA ASP A 125 -7.19 -14.46 -0.25
C ASP A 125 -6.11 -15.51 -0.57
N ARG A 126 -5.38 -15.34 -1.66
CA ARG A 126 -4.26 -16.22 -2.02
C ARG A 126 -3.03 -16.07 -1.13
N GLY A 127 -2.89 -14.97 -0.41
CA GLY A 127 -1.71 -14.69 0.41
C GLY A 127 -2.02 -14.19 1.81
N TYR A 128 -3.27 -13.88 2.11
CA TYR A 128 -3.75 -13.45 3.42
C TYR A 128 -4.95 -14.27 3.81
N GLU A 129 -4.84 -15.05 4.87
CA GLU A 129 -5.91 -15.96 5.34
C GLU A 129 -7.18 -15.20 5.73
N SER A 130 -7.02 -14.09 6.46
CA SER A 130 -8.14 -13.29 6.97
C SER A 130 -7.68 -11.87 7.28
N ILE A 131 -7.35 -11.12 6.23
CA ILE A 131 -6.77 -9.77 6.37
C ILE A 131 -7.70 -8.83 7.16
N GLU A 132 -9.02 -8.97 7.01
CA GLU A 132 -10.02 -8.19 7.74
C GLU A 132 -9.99 -8.47 9.24
N ARG A 133 -9.79 -9.73 9.64
CA ARG A 133 -9.66 -10.11 11.06
C ARG A 133 -8.37 -9.56 11.64
N ASP A 134 -7.27 -9.75 10.95
CA ASP A 134 -5.94 -9.37 11.44
C ASP A 134 -5.82 -7.86 11.60
N LEU A 135 -6.34 -7.10 10.64
CA LEU A 135 -6.43 -5.64 10.74
C LEU A 135 -7.42 -5.18 11.81
N GLY A 136 -8.53 -5.92 11.99
CA GLY A 136 -9.49 -5.66 13.06
C GLY A 136 -8.89 -5.78 14.46
N VAL A 137 -8.02 -6.76 14.69
CA VAL A 137 -7.24 -6.90 15.94
C VAL A 137 -6.35 -5.68 16.19
N LEU A 138 -5.84 -5.06 15.12
CA LEU A 138 -5.05 -3.83 15.19
C LEU A 138 -5.91 -2.56 15.30
N GLY A 139 -7.25 -2.68 15.40
CA GLY A 139 -8.16 -1.56 15.58
C GLY A 139 -8.71 -0.96 14.27
N ALA A 140 -8.48 -1.58 13.12
CA ALA A 140 -9.01 -1.10 11.86
C ALA A 140 -10.48 -1.52 11.65
N HIS A 141 -11.27 -0.65 11.04
CA HIS A 141 -12.66 -0.93 10.66
C HIS A 141 -12.73 -1.54 9.25
N VAL A 142 -12.46 -2.83 9.16
CA VAL A 142 -12.48 -3.60 7.91
C VAL A 142 -13.48 -4.74 8.04
N ARG A 143 -14.31 -4.94 7.02
CA ARG A 143 -15.25 -6.06 6.97
C ARG A 143 -15.28 -6.68 5.59
N ARG A 144 -15.58 -7.96 5.55
CA ARG A 144 -15.88 -8.67 4.31
C ARG A 144 -17.40 -8.59 4.04
N GLU A 145 -17.75 -8.21 2.81
CA GLU A 145 -19.12 -8.29 2.32
C GLU A 145 -19.21 -9.47 1.34
N THR A 146 -20.05 -10.45 1.65
CA THR A 146 -20.39 -11.51 0.70
C THR A 146 -21.42 -10.94 -0.27
N GLY A 147 -21.06 -10.85 -1.54
CA GLY A 147 -21.99 -10.41 -2.59
C GLY A 147 -23.18 -11.37 -2.68
N THR A 148 -24.37 -10.82 -2.69
CA THR A 148 -25.57 -11.48 -3.21
C THR A 148 -25.55 -11.47 -4.71
#